data_e0810c472634ff70875468481b2c522b
#
_entry.id   e0810c472634ff70875468481b2c522b
#
_cell.length_a   1.000
_cell.length_b   1.000
_cell.length_c   1.000
_cell.angle_alpha   90.00
_cell.angle_beta   90.00
_cell.angle_gamma   90.00
#
_symmetry.space_group_name_H-M   'P 1'
#
loop_
_entity.id
_entity.type
_entity.pdbx_description
1 polymer ?
#
loop_
_entity_poly.entity_id
_entity_poly.type
_entity_poly.pdbx_seq_one_letter_code
_entity_poly.pdbx_strand_id
1 'polypeptide(L)'
;MEENAITEQKIKSIKYADFAKLSEYLAMYFALNNTCSDSDLLEENISFVKEHQPEKFERIQSKIEAMWTDAVLFPVGAIENEPGATVDFANSWRQSRTFGGDRFHEGCDIMASVNQRGIYPIYSVSDGVVENIGWLRLGGYRIGIRSRHGAYFYYAHLSDYAKDFQIGEEVKAGTLIGFMGDTGYSATPGTTGNF
;
A
#
# COMPACT_ATOMS: atom_id res chain seq x y z
N MET A 1 -9.89 10.98 30.03
CA MET A 1 -8.90 11.81 29.31
C MET A 1 -7.47 11.28 29.41
N GLU A 2 -7.06 10.66 30.49
CA GLU A 2 -5.72 10.06 30.65
C GLU A 2 -5.50 8.78 29.82
N GLU A 3 -6.53 7.97 29.62
CA GLU A 3 -6.43 6.70 28.88
C GLU A 3 -6.15 6.91 27.38
N ASN A 4 -6.69 7.97 26.79
CA ASN A 4 -6.43 8.33 25.38
C ASN A 4 -5.00 8.89 25.17
N ALA A 5 -4.47 9.64 26.13
CA ALA A 5 -3.11 10.18 26.07
C ALA A 5 -2.04 9.08 26.16
N ILE A 6 -2.30 8.05 27.00
CA ILE A 6 -1.42 6.87 27.12
C ILE A 6 -1.44 6.04 25.83
N THR A 7 -2.59 5.93 25.16
CA THR A 7 -2.74 5.19 23.91
C THR A 7 -2.01 5.88 22.77
N GLU A 8 -2.11 7.21 22.63
CA GLU A 8 -1.38 7.98 21.62
C GLU A 8 0.14 7.96 21.86
N GLN A 9 0.58 8.05 23.11
CA GLN A 9 2.01 8.02 23.44
C GLN A 9 2.59 6.61 23.27
N LYS A 10 1.82 5.57 23.53
CA LYS A 10 2.17 4.17 23.26
C LYS A 10 2.23 3.88 21.76
N ILE A 11 1.29 4.41 20.98
CA ILE A 11 1.30 4.32 19.51
C ILE A 11 2.49 5.08 18.92
N LYS A 12 2.86 6.24 19.47
CA LYS A 12 4.06 6.99 19.04
C LYS A 12 5.37 6.31 19.40
N SER A 13 5.45 5.61 20.55
CA SER A 13 6.65 4.87 20.97
C SER A 13 6.83 3.54 20.24
N ILE A 14 5.75 2.91 19.78
CA ILE A 14 5.76 1.73 18.92
C ILE A 14 6.34 2.05 17.51
N LYS A 15 6.38 3.32 17.10
CA LYS A 15 6.66 3.71 15.72
C LYS A 15 8.08 3.50 15.20
N TYR A 16 9.11 3.30 16.01
CA TYR A 16 10.49 3.19 15.50
C TYR A 16 11.26 1.93 15.94
N ALA A 17 11.18 1.53 17.19
CA ALA A 17 11.90 0.33 17.65
C ALA A 17 11.27 -0.97 17.15
N ASP A 18 9.94 -1.00 17.03
CA ASP A 18 9.20 -2.20 16.65
C ASP A 18 9.18 -2.43 15.14
N PHE A 19 9.32 -1.37 14.29
CA PHE A 19 9.41 -1.54 12.84
C PHE A 19 10.73 -2.15 12.39
N ALA A 20 11.84 -1.82 13.03
CA ALA A 20 13.12 -2.44 12.73
C ALA A 20 13.05 -3.95 13.05
N LYS A 21 12.51 -4.34 14.19
CA LYS A 21 12.29 -5.75 14.56
C LYS A 21 11.27 -6.43 13.66
N LEU A 22 10.18 -5.76 13.27
CA LEU A 22 9.20 -6.30 12.36
C LEU A 22 9.81 -6.52 10.96
N SER A 23 10.63 -5.60 10.46
CA SER A 23 11.31 -5.75 9.16
C SER A 23 12.29 -6.93 9.18
N GLU A 24 13.03 -7.11 10.27
CA GLU A 24 13.92 -8.25 10.45
C GLU A 24 13.15 -9.58 10.51
N TYR A 25 12.06 -9.62 11.28
CA TYR A 25 11.19 -10.80 11.36
C TYR A 25 10.62 -11.19 10.01
N LEU A 26 10.03 -10.23 9.29
CA LEU A 26 9.46 -10.47 7.97
C LEU A 26 10.53 -10.86 6.95
N ALA A 27 11.72 -10.26 7.01
CA ALA A 27 12.83 -10.63 6.14
C ALA A 27 13.27 -12.06 6.37
N MET A 28 13.40 -12.49 7.63
CA MET A 28 13.70 -13.87 8.01
C MET A 28 12.60 -14.83 7.55
N TYR A 29 11.33 -14.51 7.83
CA TYR A 29 10.17 -15.31 7.45
C TYR A 29 10.10 -15.57 5.94
N PHE A 30 10.24 -14.51 5.13
CA PHE A 30 10.27 -14.65 3.68
C PHE A 30 11.54 -15.31 3.16
N ALA A 31 12.69 -15.14 3.82
CA ALA A 31 13.92 -15.81 3.44
C ALA A 31 13.83 -17.32 3.63
N LEU A 32 13.08 -17.77 4.64
CA LEU A 32 12.81 -19.19 4.94
C LEU A 32 11.57 -19.75 4.22
N ASN A 33 11.06 -19.06 3.19
CA ASN A 33 9.88 -19.49 2.41
C ASN A 33 8.64 -19.76 3.28
N ASN A 34 8.40 -18.91 4.29
CA ASN A 34 7.24 -18.98 5.19
C ASN A 34 7.18 -20.26 6.05
N THR A 35 8.31 -20.90 6.33
CA THR A 35 8.35 -22.17 7.08
C THR A 35 8.63 -22.03 8.57
N CYS A 36 8.89 -20.81 9.06
CA CYS A 36 9.14 -20.57 10.48
C CYS A 36 7.82 -20.47 11.25
N SER A 37 7.57 -21.36 12.18
CA SER A 37 6.33 -21.44 12.97
C SER A 37 6.52 -21.26 14.47
N ASP A 38 7.75 -21.20 14.97
CA ASP A 38 8.05 -21.14 16.39
C ASP A 38 8.53 -19.74 16.80
N SER A 39 7.75 -19.06 17.62
CA SER A 39 8.08 -17.72 18.11
C SER A 39 9.24 -17.71 19.12
N ASP A 40 9.50 -18.83 19.79
CA ASP A 40 10.53 -18.90 20.82
C ASP A 40 11.96 -18.97 20.23
N LEU A 41 12.07 -19.31 18.94
CA LEU A 41 13.33 -19.35 18.21
C LEU A 41 13.54 -18.15 17.27
N LEU A 42 12.75 -17.09 17.43
CA LEU A 42 12.72 -15.98 16.50
C LEU A 42 14.07 -15.27 16.32
N GLU A 43 14.72 -14.91 17.41
CA GLU A 43 16.02 -14.19 17.38
C GLU A 43 17.16 -15.12 16.86
N GLU A 44 17.11 -16.42 17.19
CA GLU A 44 18.05 -17.40 16.67
C GLU A 44 17.87 -17.58 15.16
N ASN A 45 16.64 -17.67 14.68
CA ASN A 45 16.33 -17.79 13.26
C ASN A 45 16.71 -16.53 12.46
N ILE A 46 16.50 -15.34 13.02
CA ILE A 46 16.97 -14.09 12.41
C ILE A 46 18.50 -14.11 12.29
N SER A 47 19.21 -14.45 13.36
CA SER A 47 20.66 -14.52 13.38
C SER A 47 21.19 -15.56 12.39
N PHE A 48 20.56 -16.72 12.33
CA PHE A 48 20.90 -17.77 11.37
C PHE A 48 20.76 -17.30 9.92
N VAL A 49 19.64 -16.64 9.57
CA VAL A 49 19.42 -16.16 8.19
C VAL A 49 20.39 -15.04 7.83
N LYS A 50 20.67 -14.12 8.76
CA LYS A 50 21.67 -13.05 8.56
C LYS A 50 23.07 -13.62 8.28
N GLU A 51 23.44 -14.69 8.97
CA GLU A 51 24.74 -15.34 8.79
C GLU A 51 24.83 -16.14 7.48
N HIS A 52 23.78 -16.91 7.14
CA HIS A 52 23.84 -17.88 6.04
C HIS A 52 23.27 -17.34 4.71
N GLN A 53 22.44 -16.30 4.74
CA GLN A 53 21.82 -15.70 3.57
C GLN A 53 21.80 -14.14 3.65
N PRO A 54 22.94 -13.48 3.92
CA PRO A 54 22.96 -12.04 4.21
C PRO A 54 22.38 -11.19 3.08
N GLU A 55 22.78 -11.40 1.85
CA GLU A 55 22.30 -10.63 0.69
C GLU A 55 20.78 -10.78 0.47
N LYS A 56 20.25 -11.98 0.66
CA LYS A 56 18.81 -12.24 0.55
C LYS A 56 18.05 -11.53 1.68
N PHE A 57 18.57 -11.62 2.91
CA PHE A 57 17.99 -10.98 4.07
C PHE A 57 17.93 -9.46 3.90
N GLU A 58 19.06 -8.82 3.63
CA GLU A 58 19.17 -7.38 3.44
C GLU A 58 18.26 -6.86 2.31
N ARG A 59 18.22 -7.58 1.18
CA ARG A 59 17.36 -7.21 0.05
C ARG A 59 15.87 -7.25 0.41
N ILE A 60 15.43 -8.24 1.20
CA ILE A 60 14.03 -8.35 1.62
C ILE A 60 13.74 -7.29 2.67
N GLN A 61 14.61 -7.13 3.66
CA GLN A 61 14.47 -6.14 4.73
C GLN A 61 14.36 -4.73 4.17
N SER A 62 15.26 -4.33 3.28
CA SER A 62 15.22 -3.00 2.64
C SER A 62 13.90 -2.72 1.93
N LYS A 63 13.32 -3.71 1.25
CA LYS A 63 12.02 -3.55 0.58
C LYS A 63 10.87 -3.40 1.57
N ILE A 64 10.92 -4.11 2.68
CA ILE A 64 9.90 -4.01 3.74
C ILE A 64 10.00 -2.65 4.42
N GLU A 65 11.22 -2.21 4.75
CA GLU A 65 11.45 -0.89 5.34
C GLU A 65 10.97 0.24 4.41
N ALA A 66 11.25 0.12 3.11
CA ALA A 66 10.82 1.11 2.11
C ALA A 66 9.30 1.32 2.07
N MET A 67 8.48 0.30 2.38
CA MET A 67 7.03 0.45 2.46
C MET A 67 6.60 1.44 3.56
N TRP A 68 7.39 1.59 4.60
CA TRP A 68 7.11 2.48 5.74
C TRP A 68 7.84 3.82 5.63
N THR A 69 9.07 3.81 5.12
CA THR A 69 9.90 5.02 5.07
C THR A 69 9.60 5.89 3.87
N ASP A 70 9.19 5.30 2.75
CA ASP A 70 8.94 6.04 1.52
C ASP A 70 7.51 6.58 1.42
N ALA A 71 6.55 6.00 2.15
CA ALA A 71 5.20 6.53 2.25
C ALA A 71 5.15 7.70 3.24
N VAL A 72 5.11 8.93 2.73
CA VAL A 72 5.23 10.15 3.55
C VAL A 72 3.90 10.89 3.74
N LEU A 73 2.82 10.48 3.06
CA LEU A 73 1.50 11.09 3.17
C LEU A 73 0.38 10.06 2.93
N PHE A 74 -0.83 10.41 3.34
CA PHE A 74 -2.02 9.62 3.04
C PHE A 74 -2.46 9.85 1.58
N PRO A 75 -2.88 8.81 0.82
CA PRO A 75 -3.10 8.93 -0.62
C PRO A 75 -4.32 9.76 -1.02
N VAL A 76 -5.30 9.95 -0.14
CA VAL A 76 -6.53 10.68 -0.47
C VAL A 76 -6.46 12.08 0.11
N GLY A 77 -6.61 13.09 -0.74
CA GLY A 77 -6.60 14.49 -0.33
C GLY A 77 -7.94 14.99 0.20
N ALA A 78 -7.90 16.18 0.79
CA ALA A 78 -9.10 16.89 1.19
C ALA A 78 -9.95 17.28 -0.03
N ILE A 79 -11.27 17.31 0.14
CA ILE A 79 -12.23 17.65 -0.91
C ILE A 79 -12.76 19.04 -0.61
N GLU A 80 -12.31 20.03 -1.39
CA GLU A 80 -12.57 21.44 -1.11
C GLU A 80 -14.05 21.83 -1.22
N ASN A 81 -14.79 21.20 -2.15
CA ASN A 81 -16.17 21.58 -2.47
C ASN A 81 -17.24 20.73 -1.76
N GLU A 82 -16.81 19.72 -1.00
CA GLU A 82 -17.69 18.78 -0.31
C GLU A 82 -17.18 18.55 1.13
N PRO A 83 -17.35 19.51 2.04
CA PRO A 83 -16.75 19.44 3.37
C PRO A 83 -17.24 18.28 4.24
N GLY A 84 -18.33 17.60 3.85
CA GLY A 84 -18.82 16.37 4.49
C GLY A 84 -18.25 15.09 3.88
N ALA A 85 -17.52 15.17 2.79
CA ALA A 85 -16.93 14.02 2.15
C ALA A 85 -15.68 13.57 2.90
N THR A 86 -15.71 12.34 3.37
CA THR A 86 -14.62 11.68 4.11
C THR A 86 -14.30 10.36 3.47
N VAL A 87 -13.22 9.74 3.89
CA VAL A 87 -12.92 8.35 3.55
C VAL A 87 -12.81 7.54 4.83
N ASP A 88 -13.13 6.26 4.73
CA ASP A 88 -12.94 5.27 5.78
C ASP A 88 -12.11 4.11 5.23
N PHE A 89 -11.37 3.42 6.10
CA PHE A 89 -10.61 2.24 5.74
C PHE A 89 -10.47 1.31 6.95
N ALA A 90 -10.45 0.03 6.65
CA ALA A 90 -10.20 -1.02 7.64
C ALA A 90 -9.15 -1.99 7.09
N ASN A 91 -8.55 -2.79 7.97
CA ASN A 91 -7.62 -3.81 7.53
C ASN A 91 -8.35 -4.87 6.69
N SER A 92 -8.24 -4.76 5.38
CA SER A 92 -8.78 -5.72 4.41
C SER A 92 -7.71 -6.63 3.79
N TRP A 93 -6.46 -6.59 4.29
CA TRP A 93 -5.39 -7.47 3.85
C TRP A 93 -5.75 -8.94 4.06
N ARG A 94 -5.57 -9.75 3.00
CA ARG A 94 -5.92 -11.18 2.94
C ARG A 94 -7.39 -11.54 3.16
N GLN A 95 -8.30 -10.60 3.09
CA GLN A 95 -9.72 -10.94 2.99
C GLN A 95 -9.98 -11.75 1.72
N SER A 96 -10.81 -12.78 1.82
CA SER A 96 -11.19 -13.61 0.69
C SER A 96 -11.93 -12.80 -0.38
N ARG A 97 -11.60 -13.04 -1.65
CA ARG A 97 -12.25 -12.46 -2.81
C ARG A 97 -12.63 -13.60 -3.77
N THR A 98 -13.83 -13.56 -4.29
CA THR A 98 -14.36 -14.61 -5.20
C THR A 98 -14.46 -14.16 -6.64
N PHE A 99 -14.51 -12.84 -6.89
CA PHE A 99 -14.56 -12.34 -8.27
C PHE A 99 -13.24 -12.61 -9.00
N GLY A 100 -13.33 -13.27 -10.14
CA GLY A 100 -12.16 -13.65 -10.95
C GLY A 100 -11.43 -14.90 -10.49
N GLY A 101 -12.01 -15.68 -9.58
CA GLY A 101 -11.47 -16.88 -8.95
C GLY A 101 -11.16 -16.67 -7.47
N ASP A 102 -10.88 -17.75 -6.77
CA ASP A 102 -10.51 -17.69 -5.36
C ASP A 102 -9.13 -17.04 -5.20
N ARG A 103 -9.10 -15.93 -4.47
CA ARG A 103 -7.88 -15.16 -4.19
C ARG A 103 -8.00 -14.42 -2.88
N PHE A 104 -6.90 -13.91 -2.40
CA PHE A 104 -6.88 -13.01 -1.26
C PHE A 104 -6.65 -11.56 -1.71
N HIS A 105 -7.20 -10.63 -0.94
CA HIS A 105 -6.96 -9.21 -1.15
C HIS A 105 -5.51 -8.84 -0.75
N GLU A 106 -4.79 -8.22 -1.66
CA GLU A 106 -3.39 -7.81 -1.48
C GLU A 106 -3.26 -6.29 -1.33
N GLY A 107 -4.21 -5.68 -0.61
CA GLY A 107 -4.26 -4.24 -0.43
C GLY A 107 -5.13 -3.83 0.75
N CYS A 108 -5.39 -2.53 0.85
CA CYS A 108 -6.34 -1.92 1.76
C CYS A 108 -7.36 -1.14 0.94
N ASP A 109 -8.64 -1.46 1.13
CA ASP A 109 -9.72 -0.71 0.51
C ASP A 109 -9.94 0.59 1.27
N ILE A 110 -9.90 1.72 0.56
CA ILE A 110 -10.27 3.04 1.07
C ILE A 110 -11.61 3.39 0.46
N MET A 111 -12.62 3.54 1.31
CA MET A 111 -14.02 3.72 0.92
C MET A 111 -14.45 5.18 1.07
N ALA A 112 -15.14 5.70 0.07
CA ALA A 112 -15.68 7.04 0.06
C ALA A 112 -17.00 7.14 0.83
N SER A 113 -17.20 8.18 1.65
CA SER A 113 -18.48 8.43 2.33
C SER A 113 -19.55 9.01 1.40
N VAL A 114 -19.12 9.76 0.39
CA VAL A 114 -19.99 10.29 -0.68
C VAL A 114 -19.76 9.46 -1.92
N ASN A 115 -20.79 8.74 -2.35
CA ASN A 115 -20.73 7.84 -3.49
C ASN A 115 -20.77 8.61 -4.83
N GLN A 116 -19.68 9.31 -5.14
CA GLN A 116 -19.51 10.06 -6.36
C GLN A 116 -18.09 9.87 -6.91
N ARG A 117 -17.99 9.38 -8.14
CA ARG A 117 -16.72 9.21 -8.83
C ARG A 117 -16.05 10.56 -9.12
N GLY A 118 -14.72 10.55 -9.05
CA GLY A 118 -13.92 11.68 -9.53
C GLY A 118 -13.83 12.88 -8.58
N ILE A 119 -14.46 12.86 -7.40
CA ILE A 119 -14.37 13.99 -6.47
C ILE A 119 -13.22 13.85 -5.47
N TYR A 120 -12.73 12.64 -5.20
CA TYR A 120 -11.65 12.38 -4.24
C TYR A 120 -10.30 12.35 -4.97
N PRO A 121 -9.44 13.37 -4.78
CA PRO A 121 -8.14 13.39 -5.42
C PRO A 121 -7.21 12.36 -4.80
N ILE A 122 -6.47 11.65 -5.64
CA ILE A 122 -5.51 10.63 -5.24
C ILE A 122 -4.09 11.13 -5.54
N TYR A 123 -3.25 11.10 -4.52
CA TYR A 123 -1.87 11.59 -4.59
C TYR A 123 -0.87 10.45 -4.44
N SER A 124 0.28 10.58 -5.09
CA SER A 124 1.41 9.69 -4.84
C SER A 124 1.87 9.80 -3.40
N VAL A 125 1.93 8.69 -2.67
CA VAL A 125 2.38 8.65 -1.28
C VAL A 125 3.90 8.81 -1.15
N SER A 126 4.63 8.63 -2.25
CA SER A 126 6.10 8.64 -2.28
C SER A 126 6.66 9.37 -3.49
N ASP A 127 7.91 9.78 -3.39
CA ASP A 127 8.76 9.99 -4.56
C ASP A 127 8.98 8.66 -5.27
N GLY A 128 9.06 8.67 -6.60
CA GLY A 128 9.31 7.45 -7.35
C GLY A 128 9.18 7.61 -8.85
N VAL A 129 9.06 6.46 -9.52
CA VAL A 129 8.94 6.37 -10.97
C VAL A 129 7.69 5.57 -11.33
N VAL A 130 6.93 6.02 -12.29
CA VAL A 130 5.79 5.26 -12.84
C VAL A 130 6.30 3.99 -13.48
N GLU A 131 6.03 2.85 -12.85
CA GLU A 131 6.46 1.52 -13.33
C GLU A 131 5.38 0.87 -14.18
N ASN A 132 4.13 1.10 -13.83
CA ASN A 132 2.99 0.54 -14.55
C ASN A 132 1.84 1.54 -14.58
N ILE A 133 1.09 1.57 -15.69
CA ILE A 133 -0.13 2.36 -15.86
C ILE A 133 -1.08 1.66 -16.82
N GLY A 134 -2.35 1.99 -16.79
CA GLY A 134 -3.37 1.52 -17.72
C GLY A 134 -4.37 0.58 -17.09
N TRP A 135 -5.14 -0.10 -17.92
CA TRP A 135 -6.24 -0.95 -17.51
C TRP A 135 -5.79 -2.34 -17.08
N LEU A 136 -6.35 -2.82 -15.96
CA LEU A 136 -6.33 -4.24 -15.59
C LEU A 136 -7.77 -4.73 -15.33
N ARG A 137 -8.03 -5.99 -15.70
CA ARG A 137 -9.35 -6.58 -15.54
C ARG A 137 -9.93 -6.47 -14.12
N LEU A 138 -9.11 -6.68 -13.10
CA LEU A 138 -9.53 -6.59 -11.70
C LEU A 138 -9.36 -5.19 -11.14
N GLY A 139 -8.25 -4.53 -11.40
CA GLY A 139 -7.88 -3.25 -10.80
C GLY A 139 -8.37 -2.00 -11.55
N GLY A 140 -9.05 -2.17 -12.70
CA GLY A 140 -9.52 -1.04 -13.50
C GLY A 140 -8.40 -0.15 -14.01
N TYR A 141 -8.62 1.15 -14.07
CA TYR A 141 -7.55 2.12 -14.25
C TYR A 141 -6.66 2.11 -13.02
N ARG A 142 -5.40 1.81 -13.26
CA ARG A 142 -4.42 1.66 -12.19
C ARG A 142 -3.09 2.33 -12.55
N ILE A 143 -2.37 2.78 -11.54
CA ILE A 143 -1.00 3.25 -11.64
C ILE A 143 -0.16 2.63 -10.53
N GLY A 144 1.04 2.20 -10.86
CA GLY A 144 2.01 1.66 -9.93
C GLY A 144 3.27 2.49 -9.92
N ILE A 145 3.72 2.92 -8.76
CA ILE A 145 4.87 3.78 -8.57
C ILE A 145 5.92 3.01 -7.78
N ARG A 146 7.12 2.88 -8.35
CA ARG A 146 8.29 2.32 -7.68
C ARG A 146 9.01 3.44 -6.96
N SER A 147 9.04 3.36 -5.63
CA SER A 147 9.74 4.34 -4.81
C SER A 147 11.26 4.22 -4.91
N ARG A 148 11.95 5.24 -4.40
CA ARG A 148 13.42 5.31 -4.44
C ARG A 148 14.12 4.12 -3.79
N HIS A 149 13.59 3.59 -2.68
CA HIS A 149 14.20 2.47 -1.96
C HIS A 149 13.55 1.12 -2.31
N GLY A 150 12.68 1.09 -3.33
CA GLY A 150 12.18 -0.12 -3.95
C GLY A 150 10.81 -0.61 -3.51
N ALA A 151 10.08 0.14 -2.66
CA ALA A 151 8.67 -0.15 -2.40
C ALA A 151 7.83 0.07 -3.67
N TYR A 152 6.79 -0.72 -3.84
CA TYR A 152 5.85 -0.58 -4.96
C TYR A 152 4.49 -0.18 -4.44
N PHE A 153 4.12 1.08 -4.69
CA PHE A 153 2.82 1.62 -4.34
C PHE A 153 1.86 1.51 -5.50
N TYR A 154 0.77 0.80 -5.28
CA TYR A 154 -0.21 0.47 -6.31
C TYR A 154 -1.55 1.12 -5.99
N TYR A 155 -2.05 1.90 -6.95
CA TYR A 155 -3.33 2.60 -6.87
C TYR A 155 -4.25 2.01 -7.93
N ALA A 156 -5.40 1.53 -7.52
CA ALA A 156 -6.35 0.83 -8.39
C ALA A 156 -7.74 1.48 -8.34
N HIS A 157 -8.60 1.04 -9.23
CA HIS A 157 -9.99 1.47 -9.34
C HIS A 157 -10.16 2.97 -9.55
N LEU A 158 -9.16 3.67 -10.14
CA LEU A 158 -9.26 5.09 -10.42
C LEU A 158 -10.41 5.37 -11.40
N SER A 159 -11.12 6.48 -11.21
CA SER A 159 -12.10 6.96 -12.20
C SER A 159 -11.41 7.52 -13.43
N ASP A 160 -10.29 8.23 -13.21
CA ASP A 160 -9.49 8.83 -14.26
C ASP A 160 -8.09 9.16 -13.75
N TYR A 161 -7.13 9.38 -14.66
CA TYR A 161 -5.80 9.92 -14.35
C TYR A 161 -5.83 11.45 -14.36
N ALA A 162 -4.99 12.08 -13.55
CA ALA A 162 -4.87 13.53 -13.50
C ALA A 162 -4.22 14.12 -14.78
N LYS A 163 -3.43 13.31 -15.46
CA LYS A 163 -2.79 13.60 -16.75
C LYS A 163 -2.38 12.32 -17.46
N ASP A 164 -1.85 12.44 -18.68
CA ASP A 164 -1.27 11.32 -19.43
C ASP A 164 0.13 10.99 -18.92
N PHE A 165 0.19 10.18 -17.84
CA PHE A 165 1.45 9.68 -17.28
C PHE A 165 2.11 8.66 -18.20
N GLN A 166 3.44 8.67 -18.24
CA GLN A 166 4.21 7.71 -19.01
C GLN A 166 5.01 6.77 -18.09
N ILE A 167 5.19 5.51 -18.52
CA ILE A 167 6.10 4.58 -17.86
C ILE A 167 7.52 5.16 -17.89
N GLY A 168 8.20 5.17 -16.73
CA GLY A 168 9.50 5.80 -16.56
C GLY A 168 9.45 7.27 -16.13
N GLU A 169 8.26 7.87 -16.04
CA GLU A 169 8.10 9.23 -15.58
C GLU A 169 8.34 9.34 -14.07
N GLU A 170 9.14 10.33 -13.65
CA GLU A 170 9.35 10.64 -12.25
C GLU A 170 8.16 11.39 -11.65
N VAL A 171 7.76 10.98 -10.46
CA VAL A 171 6.73 11.65 -9.65
C VAL A 171 7.25 11.95 -8.25
N LYS A 172 6.73 12.99 -7.65
CA LYS A 172 7.01 13.36 -6.26
C LYS A 172 5.86 12.95 -5.35
N ALA A 173 6.16 12.70 -4.08
CA ALA A 173 5.13 12.61 -3.06
C ALA A 173 4.23 13.86 -3.13
N GLY A 174 2.90 13.65 -3.07
CA GLY A 174 1.92 14.72 -3.24
C GLY A 174 1.60 15.09 -4.70
N THR A 175 2.20 14.42 -5.70
CA THR A 175 1.74 14.57 -7.09
C THR A 175 0.32 14.01 -7.22
N LEU A 176 -0.62 14.81 -7.74
CA LEU A 176 -1.97 14.34 -8.08
C LEU A 176 -1.86 13.32 -9.22
N ILE A 177 -2.22 12.08 -8.95
CA ILE A 177 -2.10 10.97 -9.93
C ILE A 177 -3.43 10.60 -10.58
N GLY A 178 -4.55 10.92 -9.94
CA GLY A 178 -5.88 10.62 -10.46
C GLY A 178 -6.96 10.90 -9.44
N PHE A 179 -8.10 10.28 -9.67
CA PHE A 179 -9.27 10.44 -8.81
C PHE A 179 -9.84 9.07 -8.44
N MET A 180 -10.39 8.97 -7.23
CA MET A 180 -11.03 7.75 -6.75
C MET A 180 -12.23 7.37 -7.61
N GLY A 181 -12.38 6.08 -7.87
CA GLY A 181 -13.48 5.51 -8.62
C GLY A 181 -13.73 4.06 -8.23
N ASP A 182 -14.40 3.34 -9.10
CA ASP A 182 -14.77 1.93 -8.95
C ASP A 182 -14.59 1.19 -10.28
N THR A 183 -13.67 1.62 -11.11
CA THR A 183 -13.38 0.99 -12.40
C THR A 183 -12.78 -0.39 -12.22
N GLY A 184 -13.02 -1.28 -13.16
CA GLY A 184 -12.47 -2.63 -13.14
C GLY A 184 -13.52 -3.73 -13.29
N TYR A 185 -13.16 -4.92 -12.84
CA TYR A 185 -14.00 -6.13 -12.85
C TYR A 185 -14.48 -6.55 -14.24
N SER A 186 -13.83 -6.08 -15.30
CA SER A 186 -14.15 -6.36 -16.70
C SER A 186 -12.88 -6.34 -17.57
N ALA A 187 -12.92 -7.08 -18.69
CA ALA A 187 -11.89 -6.97 -19.71
C ALA A 187 -12.01 -5.67 -20.54
N THR A 188 -13.17 -5.02 -20.51
CA THR A 188 -13.45 -3.80 -21.26
C THR A 188 -12.99 -2.58 -20.45
N PRO A 189 -12.05 -1.76 -20.96
CA PRO A 189 -11.63 -0.53 -20.30
C PRO A 189 -12.79 0.44 -20.06
N GLY A 190 -12.75 1.12 -18.91
CA GLY A 190 -13.78 2.08 -18.52
C GLY A 190 -15.03 1.46 -17.89
N THR A 191 -15.12 0.13 -17.79
CA THR A 191 -16.22 -0.50 -17.04
C THR A 191 -16.11 -0.11 -15.57
N THR A 192 -17.25 0.29 -14.99
CA THR A 192 -17.37 0.64 -13.58
C THR A 192 -18.13 -0.43 -12.83
N GLY A 193 -17.79 -0.59 -11.54
CA GLY A 193 -18.60 -1.38 -10.60
C GLY A 193 -19.90 -0.67 -10.23
N ASN A 194 -20.63 -1.28 -9.32
CA ASN A 194 -21.66 -0.56 -8.56
C ASN A 194 -21.01 -0.07 -7.27
N PHE A 195 -21.05 1.23 -7.04
CA PHE A 195 -20.69 1.79 -5.75
C PHE A 195 -21.55 1.19 -4.66
#